data_11915545f1dde5bc5a3373875f938cee
#
_entry.id   11915545f1dde5bc5a3373875f938cee
#
_cell.length_a   1.000
_cell.length_b   1.000
_cell.length_c   1.000
_cell.angle_alpha   90.00
_cell.angle_beta   90.00
_cell.angle_gamma   90.00
#
_symmetry.space_group_name_H-M   'P 1'
#
loop_
_entity.id
_entity.type
_entity.pdbx_description
1 polymer ?
#
loop_
_entity_poly.entity_id
_entity_poly.type
_entity_poly.pdbx_seq_one_letter_code
_entity_poly.pdbx_strand_id
1 'polypeptide(L)'
;MAETPNTTPSPPDHVVRCFWHGAFSPYEAVCLSSFVTAGIAVELFSEAPIAGLPVGVTRRNAREILDRDVAVYRHEFDGPSPSLHSNHFRYALLEQSGGWWIDTDVMLMAASLPAVDMFVARQSDHELNGSAMRFPPGHPLIRAARERTADVLDSARWGDTGPKLLTALQPEYAPHLPIAPREST
;
A
#
# COMPACT_ATOMS: atom_id res chain seq x y z
N MET A 1 -34.58 -14.39 13.48
CA MET A 1 -34.22 -13.01 13.08
C MET A 1 -32.80 -13.10 12.55
N ALA A 2 -32.63 -13.00 11.24
CA ALA A 2 -31.31 -13.06 10.59
C ALA A 2 -30.64 -11.68 10.76
N GLU A 3 -29.43 -11.65 11.34
CA GLU A 3 -28.61 -10.45 11.41
C GLU A 3 -28.18 -10.07 9.99
N THR A 4 -28.58 -8.89 9.58
CA THR A 4 -28.06 -8.25 8.36
C THR A 4 -26.57 -7.97 8.55
N PRO A 5 -25.69 -8.41 7.64
CA PRO A 5 -24.28 -8.07 7.74
C PRO A 5 -24.12 -6.55 7.64
N ASN A 6 -23.47 -5.98 8.65
CA ASN A 6 -23.10 -4.57 8.71
C ASN A 6 -22.03 -4.31 7.63
N THR A 7 -22.43 -4.00 6.42
CA THR A 7 -21.54 -3.59 5.33
C THR A 7 -21.14 -2.14 5.58
N THR A 8 -19.97 -1.96 6.20
CA THR A 8 -19.29 -0.66 6.16
C THR A 8 -19.12 -0.27 4.69
N PRO A 9 -19.55 0.93 4.26
CA PRO A 9 -19.43 1.35 2.88
C PRO A 9 -17.95 1.34 2.47
N SER A 10 -17.65 0.72 1.33
CA SER A 10 -16.31 0.76 0.73
C SER A 10 -15.87 2.23 0.56
N PRO A 11 -14.61 2.57 0.84
CA PRO A 11 -14.10 3.92 0.62
C PRO A 11 -14.29 4.31 -0.86
N PRO A 12 -14.49 5.61 -1.16
CA PRO A 12 -14.77 6.07 -2.50
C PRO A 12 -13.68 5.59 -3.48
N ASP A 13 -14.10 5.12 -4.65
CA ASP A 13 -13.26 4.55 -5.70
C ASP A 13 -12.23 5.52 -6.31
N HIS A 14 -12.18 6.76 -5.81
CA HIS A 14 -11.39 7.86 -6.34
C HIS A 14 -10.32 8.39 -5.37
N VAL A 15 -9.88 7.57 -4.41
CA VAL A 15 -8.81 7.94 -3.47
C VAL A 15 -7.73 6.86 -3.48
N VAL A 16 -6.50 7.27 -3.75
CA VAL A 16 -5.31 6.42 -3.54
C VAL A 16 -4.54 6.91 -2.32
N ARG A 17 -3.91 5.96 -1.61
CA ARG A 17 -3.18 6.22 -0.38
C ARG A 17 -1.78 5.69 -0.47
N CYS A 18 -0.82 6.44 0.07
CA CYS A 18 0.59 6.08 0.12
C CYS A 18 1.24 6.55 1.43
N PHE A 19 2.43 6.06 1.70
CA PHE A 19 3.26 6.48 2.84
C PHE A 19 4.61 6.99 2.36
N TRP A 20 5.14 8.02 3.03
CA TRP A 20 6.48 8.52 2.78
C TRP A 20 7.22 8.89 4.06
N HIS A 21 8.52 8.59 4.08
CA HIS A 21 9.44 8.98 5.12
C HIS A 21 10.77 9.45 4.52
N GLY A 22 11.24 10.61 4.93
CA GLY A 22 12.49 11.19 4.47
C GLY A 22 12.34 12.34 3.46
N ALA A 23 13.40 12.64 2.74
CA ALA A 23 13.39 13.67 1.72
C ALA A 23 12.51 13.26 0.52
N PHE A 24 11.66 14.18 0.08
CA PHE A 24 10.74 13.98 -1.04
C PHE A 24 11.34 14.58 -2.30
N SER A 25 11.42 13.81 -3.37
CA SER A 25 12.08 14.24 -4.61
C SER A 25 11.07 14.63 -5.70
N PRO A 26 11.53 15.32 -6.77
CA PRO A 26 10.69 15.58 -7.94
C PRO A 26 10.14 14.31 -8.61
N TYR A 27 10.79 13.16 -8.43
CA TYR A 27 10.33 11.89 -9.00
C TYR A 27 9.00 11.44 -8.38
N GLU A 28 8.94 11.36 -7.05
CA GLU A 28 7.70 11.04 -6.34
C GLU A 28 6.61 12.10 -6.61
N ALA A 29 7.00 13.37 -6.71
CA ALA A 29 6.07 14.44 -7.02
C ALA A 29 5.39 14.24 -8.38
N VAL A 30 6.14 13.85 -9.40
CA VAL A 30 5.60 13.56 -10.75
C VAL A 30 4.69 12.33 -10.70
N CYS A 31 5.09 11.26 -10.01
CA CYS A 31 4.28 10.05 -9.87
C CYS A 31 2.92 10.37 -9.22
N LEU A 32 2.91 11.06 -8.08
CA LEU A 32 1.65 11.43 -7.41
C LEU A 32 0.81 12.42 -8.21
N SER A 33 1.43 13.35 -8.95
CA SER A 33 0.73 14.30 -9.81
C SER A 33 -0.04 13.61 -10.94
N SER A 34 0.39 12.42 -11.38
CA SER A 34 -0.32 11.66 -12.42
C SER A 34 -1.74 11.27 -11.98
N PHE A 35 -1.90 10.88 -10.72
CA PHE A 35 -3.22 10.58 -10.13
C PHE A 35 -4.07 11.83 -9.98
N VAL A 36 -3.51 12.92 -9.45
CA VAL A 36 -4.21 14.19 -9.30
C VAL A 36 -4.70 14.72 -10.66
N THR A 37 -3.87 14.61 -11.70
CA THR A 37 -4.23 15.02 -13.07
C THR A 37 -5.39 14.20 -13.63
N ALA A 38 -5.50 12.93 -13.26
CA ALA A 38 -6.61 12.06 -13.62
C ALA A 38 -7.88 12.29 -12.76
N GLY A 39 -7.87 13.28 -11.85
CA GLY A 39 -9.01 13.58 -10.96
C GLY A 39 -9.13 12.64 -9.76
N ILE A 40 -8.08 11.88 -9.45
CA ILE A 40 -8.04 10.95 -8.33
C ILE A 40 -7.42 11.67 -7.13
N ALA A 41 -8.11 11.64 -6.00
CA ALA A 41 -7.59 12.19 -4.75
C ALA A 41 -6.40 11.37 -4.25
N VAL A 42 -5.36 12.03 -3.73
CA VAL A 42 -4.18 11.38 -3.18
C VAL A 42 -4.04 11.76 -1.71
N GLU A 43 -4.03 10.77 -0.82
CA GLU A 43 -3.69 10.93 0.59
C GLU A 43 -2.30 10.36 0.85
N LEU A 44 -1.34 11.23 1.16
CA LEU A 44 0.01 10.82 1.53
C LEU A 44 0.18 10.89 3.05
N PHE A 45 0.47 9.76 3.64
CA PHE A 45 0.73 9.63 5.07
C PHE A 45 2.21 9.83 5.37
N SER A 46 2.51 10.68 6.35
CA SER A 46 3.88 10.90 6.83
C SER A 46 3.87 11.32 8.30
N GLU A 47 4.96 11.08 9.02
CA GLU A 47 5.10 11.52 10.42
C GLU A 47 5.36 13.04 10.51
N ALA A 48 6.11 13.59 9.55
CA ALA A 48 6.48 15.00 9.51
C ALA A 48 5.91 15.70 8.27
N PRO A 49 5.81 17.04 8.27
CA PRO A 49 5.51 17.80 7.07
C PRO A 49 6.51 17.50 5.93
N ILE A 50 6.01 17.44 4.71
CA ILE A 50 6.80 17.17 3.50
C ILE A 50 6.85 18.44 2.66
N ALA A 51 8.05 18.93 2.38
CA ALA A 51 8.26 20.03 1.45
C ALA A 51 8.14 19.53 -0.01
N GLY A 52 7.57 20.33 -0.89
CA GLY A 52 7.48 20.00 -2.32
C GLY A 52 6.33 19.06 -2.68
N LEU A 53 5.35 18.83 -1.79
CA LEU A 53 4.14 18.08 -2.14
C LEU A 53 3.41 18.76 -3.29
N PRO A 54 2.96 18.00 -4.32
CA PRO A 54 2.15 18.53 -5.40
C PRO A 54 0.82 19.11 -4.91
N VAL A 55 0.37 20.16 -5.57
CA VAL A 55 -0.99 20.67 -5.37
C VAL A 55 -2.01 19.57 -5.65
N GLY A 56 -2.97 19.39 -4.77
CA GLY A 56 -3.98 18.32 -4.87
C GLY A 56 -3.64 17.04 -4.09
N VAL A 57 -2.41 16.90 -3.59
CA VAL A 57 -2.05 15.84 -2.64
C VAL A 57 -2.33 16.28 -1.22
N THR A 58 -3.12 15.52 -0.49
CA THR A 58 -3.45 15.78 0.92
C THR A 58 -2.51 15.01 1.84
N ARG A 59 -1.75 15.73 2.66
CA ARG A 59 -0.94 15.08 3.70
C ARG A 59 -1.80 14.67 4.90
N ARG A 60 -1.60 13.43 5.37
CA ARG A 60 -2.20 12.87 6.59
C ARG A 60 -1.10 12.50 7.60
N ASN A 61 -1.43 12.43 8.87
CA ASN A 61 -0.49 11.95 9.90
C ASN A 61 -0.43 10.42 9.88
N ALA A 62 0.77 9.85 9.68
CA ALA A 62 0.95 8.41 9.64
C ALA A 62 0.61 7.71 10.97
N ARG A 63 0.75 8.41 12.10
CA ARG A 63 0.40 7.86 13.43
C ARG A 63 -1.09 7.63 13.65
N GLU A 64 -1.95 8.15 12.77
CA GLU A 64 -3.39 7.82 12.77
C GLU A 64 -3.65 6.34 12.41
N ILE A 65 -2.74 5.73 11.64
CA ILE A 65 -2.84 4.34 11.18
C ILE A 65 -1.94 3.42 11.98
N LEU A 66 -0.69 3.83 12.22
CA LEU A 66 0.33 3.03 12.87
C LEU A 66 1.15 3.89 13.83
N ASP A 67 0.75 3.88 15.12
CA ASP A 67 1.40 4.67 16.17
C ASP A 67 2.67 3.97 16.68
N ARG A 68 3.72 4.06 15.88
CA ARG A 68 5.06 3.57 16.22
C ARG A 68 6.12 4.32 15.44
N ASP A 69 7.37 4.19 15.86
CA ASP A 69 8.51 4.72 15.14
C ASP A 69 8.76 3.95 13.84
N VAL A 70 9.35 4.63 12.84
CA VAL A 70 9.62 4.05 11.53
C VAL A 70 10.58 2.88 11.65
N ALA A 71 10.09 1.68 11.33
CA ALA A 71 10.91 0.48 11.21
C ALA A 71 11.74 0.52 9.93
N VAL A 72 12.99 0.07 10.00
CA VAL A 72 13.91 0.10 8.87
C VAL A 72 14.62 -1.23 8.68
N TYR A 73 14.87 -1.60 7.42
CA TYR A 73 15.86 -2.65 7.12
C TYR A 73 17.25 -2.12 7.43
N ARG A 74 18.02 -2.85 8.24
CA ARG A 74 19.30 -2.35 8.79
C ARG A 74 20.54 -2.82 8.03
N HIS A 75 20.44 -3.90 7.23
CA HIS A 75 21.61 -4.68 6.84
C HIS A 75 21.77 -4.93 5.34
N GLU A 76 20.93 -4.39 4.47
CA GLU A 76 20.90 -4.81 3.05
C GLU A 76 21.20 -3.68 2.05
N PHE A 77 21.43 -2.46 2.52
CA PHE A 77 21.68 -1.30 1.66
C PHE A 77 22.78 -0.41 2.28
N ASP A 78 23.24 0.57 1.54
CA ASP A 78 24.18 1.61 2.01
C ASP A 78 23.59 2.51 3.11
N GLY A 79 22.48 2.09 3.74
CA GLY A 79 21.83 2.77 4.84
C GLY A 79 20.48 2.15 5.20
N PRO A 80 19.85 2.60 6.30
CA PRO A 80 18.57 2.10 6.74
C PRO A 80 17.47 2.45 5.73
N SER A 81 16.66 1.45 5.32
CA SER A 81 15.55 1.65 4.38
C SER A 81 14.20 1.63 5.10
N PRO A 82 13.37 2.67 4.96
CA PRO A 82 12.04 2.75 5.57
C PRO A 82 10.98 1.88 4.86
N SER A 83 11.34 1.17 3.80
CA SER A 83 10.40 0.30 3.07
C SER A 83 9.83 -0.83 3.93
N LEU A 84 10.53 -1.26 4.99
CA LEU A 84 9.98 -2.16 6.00
C LEU A 84 8.75 -1.57 6.69
N HIS A 85 8.85 -0.31 7.12
CA HIS A 85 7.72 0.40 7.72
C HIS A 85 6.59 0.60 6.70
N SER A 86 6.93 0.98 5.48
CA SER A 86 5.95 1.15 4.38
C SER A 86 5.15 -0.14 4.13
N ASN A 87 5.79 -1.30 4.14
CA ASN A 87 5.10 -2.59 4.02
C ASN A 87 4.13 -2.83 5.19
N HIS A 88 4.56 -2.60 6.44
CA HIS A 88 3.70 -2.75 7.60
C HIS A 88 2.54 -1.73 7.60
N PHE A 89 2.84 -0.49 7.27
CA PHE A 89 1.86 0.60 7.16
C PHE A 89 0.79 0.31 6.11
N ARG A 90 1.19 -0.14 4.92
CA ARG A 90 0.31 -0.56 3.82
C ARG A 90 -0.73 -1.56 4.28
N TYR A 91 -0.30 -2.60 4.99
CA TYR A 91 -1.20 -3.64 5.47
C TYR A 91 -2.11 -3.12 6.60
N ALA A 92 -1.59 -2.33 7.53
CA ALA A 92 -2.39 -1.72 8.59
C ALA A 92 -3.48 -0.80 8.02
N LEU A 93 -3.13 0.05 7.06
CA LEU A 93 -4.05 0.95 6.38
C LEU A 93 -5.15 0.18 5.63
N LEU A 94 -4.77 -0.81 4.82
CA LEU A 94 -5.71 -1.60 4.04
C LEU A 94 -6.60 -2.48 4.92
N GLU A 95 -6.09 -3.03 6.03
CA GLU A 95 -6.92 -3.76 6.99
C GLU A 95 -7.96 -2.85 7.63
N GLN A 96 -7.56 -1.66 8.06
CA GLN A 96 -8.44 -0.72 8.76
C GLN A 96 -9.48 -0.10 7.83
N SER A 97 -9.07 0.38 6.67
CA SER A 97 -9.86 1.26 5.81
C SER A 97 -10.19 0.67 4.45
N GLY A 98 -9.49 -0.36 4.01
CA GLY A 98 -9.58 -0.87 2.64
C GLY A 98 -9.20 0.18 1.59
N GLY A 99 -9.62 -0.03 0.34
CA GLY A 99 -9.41 0.88 -0.79
C GLY A 99 -8.07 0.69 -1.48
N TRP A 100 -7.60 1.74 -2.18
CA TRP A 100 -6.36 1.71 -2.95
C TRP A 100 -5.15 2.10 -2.13
N TRP A 101 -4.11 1.31 -2.23
CA TRP A 101 -2.72 1.61 -1.90
C TRP A 101 -1.91 1.78 -3.17
N ILE A 102 -1.01 2.75 -3.19
CA ILE A 102 0.06 2.89 -4.18
C ILE A 102 1.38 3.18 -3.49
N ASP A 103 2.49 2.68 -4.01
CA ASP A 103 3.81 3.18 -3.65
C ASP A 103 4.02 4.56 -4.32
N THR A 104 4.85 5.42 -3.74
CA THR A 104 5.04 6.79 -4.22
C THR A 104 5.80 6.90 -5.53
N ASP A 105 6.39 5.81 -5.99
CA ASP A 105 7.09 5.65 -7.27
C ASP A 105 6.21 5.04 -8.39
N VAL A 106 4.91 4.82 -8.10
CA VAL A 106 3.92 4.38 -9.09
C VAL A 106 3.34 5.58 -9.84
N MET A 107 3.34 5.51 -11.17
CA MET A 107 2.74 6.50 -12.06
C MET A 107 1.48 5.94 -12.72
N LEU A 108 0.38 6.68 -12.68
CA LEU A 108 -0.84 6.32 -13.40
C LEU A 108 -0.69 6.70 -14.88
N MET A 109 -0.69 5.69 -15.76
CA MET A 109 -0.63 5.89 -17.22
C MET A 109 -2.00 5.81 -17.89
N ALA A 110 -3.03 5.39 -17.15
CA ALA A 110 -4.41 5.28 -17.62
C ALA A 110 -5.24 6.52 -17.23
N ALA A 111 -6.40 6.71 -17.86
CA ALA A 111 -7.31 7.80 -17.52
C ALA A 111 -8.04 7.60 -16.17
N SER A 112 -8.06 6.38 -15.63
CA SER A 112 -8.76 6.04 -14.38
C SER A 112 -8.16 4.78 -13.75
N LEU A 113 -8.46 4.58 -12.48
CA LEU A 113 -8.20 3.30 -11.80
C LEU A 113 -9.13 2.20 -12.32
N PRO A 114 -8.72 0.93 -12.29
CA PRO A 114 -9.60 -0.19 -12.60
C PRO A 114 -10.84 -0.21 -11.69
N ALA A 115 -12.02 -0.43 -12.24
CA ALA A 115 -13.27 -0.59 -11.50
C ALA A 115 -13.41 -2.04 -11.01
N VAL A 116 -12.64 -2.40 -9.98
CA VAL A 116 -12.58 -3.75 -9.39
C VAL A 116 -12.64 -3.68 -7.87
N ASP A 117 -13.15 -4.70 -7.21
CA ASP A 117 -13.20 -4.76 -5.74
C ASP A 117 -11.84 -5.10 -5.12
N MET A 118 -11.05 -5.89 -5.83
CA MET A 118 -9.71 -6.27 -5.41
C MET A 118 -8.73 -6.15 -6.59
N PHE A 119 -7.52 -5.72 -6.26
CA PHE A 119 -6.44 -5.59 -7.24
C PHE A 119 -5.11 -5.93 -6.59
N VAL A 120 -4.33 -6.74 -7.27
CA VAL A 120 -2.90 -6.94 -7.10
C VAL A 120 -2.32 -7.34 -8.44
N ALA A 121 -1.10 -6.92 -8.74
CA ALA A 121 -0.43 -7.31 -9.97
C ALA A 121 0.73 -8.27 -9.71
N ARG A 122 1.28 -8.85 -10.76
CA ARG A 122 2.50 -9.65 -10.70
C ARG A 122 3.74 -8.76 -10.81
N GLN A 123 4.72 -9.02 -9.96
CA GLN A 123 6.09 -8.50 -10.11
C GLN A 123 6.88 -9.39 -11.10
N SER A 124 6.64 -10.70 -11.04
CA SER A 124 7.25 -11.71 -11.90
C SER A 124 6.26 -12.86 -12.13
N ASP A 125 6.65 -13.89 -12.87
CA ASP A 125 5.82 -15.08 -13.06
C ASP A 125 5.46 -15.79 -11.74
N HIS A 126 6.26 -15.56 -10.70
CA HIS A 126 6.19 -16.28 -9.43
C HIS A 126 5.90 -15.39 -8.22
N GLU A 127 5.91 -14.06 -8.35
CA GLU A 127 5.76 -13.13 -7.24
C GLU A 127 4.69 -12.07 -7.51
N LEU A 128 3.91 -11.77 -6.46
CA LEU A 128 2.97 -10.65 -6.43
C LEU A 128 3.71 -9.33 -6.21
N ASN A 129 3.14 -8.24 -6.71
CA ASN A 129 3.64 -6.89 -6.50
C ASN A 129 2.75 -6.15 -5.48
N GLY A 130 3.38 -5.57 -4.46
CA GLY A 130 2.70 -4.77 -3.47
C GLY A 130 2.63 -3.27 -3.76
N SER A 131 3.19 -2.79 -4.90
CA SER A 131 3.28 -1.35 -5.20
C SER A 131 1.94 -0.70 -5.53
N ALA A 132 0.98 -1.47 -6.05
CA ALA A 132 -0.39 -1.04 -6.28
C ALA A 132 -1.34 -2.16 -5.85
N MET A 133 -2.23 -1.88 -4.90
CA MET A 133 -3.16 -2.87 -4.36
C MET A 133 -4.51 -2.24 -4.03
N ARG A 134 -5.58 -3.02 -4.18
CA ARG A 134 -6.90 -2.71 -3.67
C ARG A 134 -7.49 -3.89 -2.94
N PHE A 135 -8.01 -3.66 -1.74
CA PHE A 135 -8.69 -4.67 -0.94
C PHE A 135 -9.85 -4.04 -0.15
N PRO A 136 -10.91 -4.79 0.18
CA PRO A 136 -11.89 -4.36 1.15
C PRO A 136 -11.29 -4.33 2.56
N PRO A 137 -11.84 -3.53 3.49
CA PRO A 137 -11.36 -3.48 4.86
C PRO A 137 -11.50 -4.86 5.53
N GLY A 138 -10.53 -5.21 6.38
CA GLY A 138 -10.51 -6.49 7.11
C GLY A 138 -10.27 -7.73 6.27
N HIS A 139 -9.82 -7.60 5.02
CA HIS A 139 -9.55 -8.75 4.15
C HIS A 139 -8.54 -9.72 4.79
N PRO A 140 -8.81 -11.06 4.80
CA PRO A 140 -7.97 -12.05 5.50
C PRO A 140 -6.50 -12.04 5.08
N LEU A 141 -6.21 -11.92 3.78
CA LEU A 141 -4.83 -11.83 3.27
C LEU A 141 -4.09 -10.62 3.85
N ILE A 142 -4.74 -9.46 3.91
CA ILE A 142 -4.14 -8.22 4.41
C ILE A 142 -3.89 -8.30 5.90
N ARG A 143 -4.84 -8.86 6.67
CA ARG A 143 -4.68 -9.11 8.10
C ARG A 143 -3.50 -10.03 8.37
N ALA A 144 -3.43 -11.18 7.69
CA ALA A 144 -2.33 -12.12 7.84
C ALA A 144 -0.97 -11.49 7.47
N ALA A 145 -0.93 -10.69 6.39
CA ALA A 145 0.29 -9.98 5.99
C ALA A 145 0.74 -8.96 7.05
N ARG A 146 -0.19 -8.20 7.66
CA ARG A 146 0.11 -7.27 8.75
C ARG A 146 0.65 -7.99 9.98
N GLU A 147 0.00 -9.05 10.42
CA GLU A 147 0.40 -9.83 11.60
C GLU A 147 1.79 -10.44 11.40
N ARG A 148 2.03 -11.11 10.26
CA ARG A 148 3.34 -11.70 9.94
C ARG A 148 4.45 -10.65 9.83
N THR A 149 4.12 -9.47 9.27
CA THR A 149 5.09 -8.36 9.22
C THR A 149 5.42 -7.86 10.62
N ALA A 150 4.43 -7.70 11.50
CA ALA A 150 4.64 -7.26 12.89
C ALA A 150 5.55 -8.22 13.66
N ASP A 151 5.43 -9.53 13.45
CA ASP A 151 6.23 -10.55 14.13
C ASP A 151 7.72 -10.50 13.78
N VAL A 152 8.08 -9.98 12.61
CA VAL A 152 9.47 -10.00 12.10
C VAL A 152 10.14 -8.63 12.00
N LEU A 153 9.50 -7.56 12.45
CA LEU A 153 9.99 -6.17 12.27
C LEU A 153 11.44 -5.94 12.70
N ASP A 154 11.90 -6.61 13.77
CA ASP A 154 13.25 -6.45 14.29
C ASP A 154 14.30 -7.32 13.57
N SER A 155 13.87 -8.30 12.79
CA SER A 155 14.72 -9.31 12.15
C SER A 155 14.53 -9.46 10.66
N ALA A 156 13.55 -8.74 10.08
CA ALA A 156 13.20 -8.86 8.67
C ALA A 156 14.36 -8.52 7.74
N ARG A 157 14.52 -9.32 6.69
CA ARG A 157 15.38 -9.06 5.54
C ARG A 157 14.56 -8.48 4.39
N TRP A 158 15.23 -7.88 3.43
CA TRP A 158 14.59 -7.37 2.23
C TRP A 158 13.74 -8.43 1.52
N GLY A 159 12.50 -8.06 1.21
CA GLY A 159 11.53 -8.94 0.57
C GLY A 159 10.67 -9.79 1.53
N ASP A 160 11.08 -9.99 2.78
CA ASP A 160 10.37 -10.86 3.73
C ASP A 160 8.96 -10.35 4.07
N THR A 161 8.73 -9.05 3.97
CA THR A 161 7.45 -8.42 4.31
C THR A 161 6.72 -7.84 3.10
N GLY A 162 7.27 -7.97 1.90
CA GLY A 162 6.71 -7.47 0.65
C GLY A 162 6.23 -8.60 -0.28
N PRO A 163 6.74 -8.65 -1.52
CA PRO A 163 6.32 -9.59 -2.55
C PRO A 163 6.32 -11.06 -2.12
N LYS A 164 7.37 -11.51 -1.45
CA LYS A 164 7.49 -12.91 -0.98
C LYS A 164 6.39 -13.26 0.01
N LEU A 165 6.10 -12.36 0.97
CA LEU A 165 5.06 -12.58 1.97
C LEU A 165 3.68 -12.66 1.32
N LEU A 166 3.32 -11.71 0.47
CA LEU A 166 2.04 -11.70 -0.24
C LEU A 166 1.86 -12.97 -1.07
N THR A 167 2.90 -13.36 -1.78
CA THR A 167 2.90 -14.58 -2.61
C THR A 167 2.70 -15.85 -1.78
N ALA A 168 3.38 -15.94 -0.63
CA ALA A 168 3.26 -17.10 0.26
C ALA A 168 1.88 -17.23 0.91
N LEU A 169 1.25 -16.08 1.26
CA LEU A 169 -0.05 -16.06 1.94
C LEU A 169 -1.24 -16.17 0.97
N GLN A 170 -1.08 -15.76 -0.29
CA GLN A 170 -2.19 -15.67 -1.24
C GLN A 170 -2.94 -17.01 -1.43
N PRO A 171 -2.30 -18.19 -1.57
CA PRO A 171 -3.02 -19.44 -1.77
C PRO A 171 -3.92 -19.85 -0.61
N GLU A 172 -3.56 -19.48 0.62
CA GLU A 172 -4.32 -19.81 1.82
C GLU A 172 -5.46 -18.81 2.08
N TYR A 173 -5.16 -17.52 1.98
CA TYR A 173 -6.07 -16.45 2.43
C TYR A 173 -6.87 -15.79 1.30
N ALA A 174 -6.46 -15.98 0.06
CA ALA A 174 -7.13 -15.42 -1.12
C ALA A 174 -6.93 -16.29 -2.38
N PRO A 175 -7.36 -17.59 -2.39
CA PRO A 175 -7.08 -18.51 -3.50
C PRO A 175 -7.70 -18.07 -4.83
N HIS A 176 -8.75 -17.25 -4.81
CA HIS A 176 -9.45 -16.73 -5.99
C HIS A 176 -9.17 -15.26 -6.28
N LEU A 177 -8.11 -14.70 -5.69
CA LEU A 177 -7.73 -13.31 -5.92
C LEU A 177 -7.46 -13.08 -7.42
N PRO A 178 -8.14 -12.12 -8.06
CA PRO A 178 -7.82 -11.73 -9.42
C PRO A 178 -6.45 -11.05 -9.44
N ILE A 179 -5.50 -11.64 -10.16
CA ILE A 179 -4.14 -11.13 -10.26
C ILE A 179 -3.97 -10.54 -11.65
N ALA A 180 -3.69 -9.24 -11.70
CA ALA A 180 -3.40 -8.54 -12.94
C ALA A 180 -2.03 -8.98 -13.52
N PRO A 181 -1.88 -9.03 -14.85
CA PRO A 181 -0.59 -9.34 -15.47
C PRO A 181 0.45 -8.25 -15.14
N ARG A 182 1.72 -8.55 -15.34
CA ARG A 182 2.85 -7.67 -15.05
C ARG A 182 2.77 -6.32 -15.79
N GLU A 183 2.23 -6.31 -17.00
CA GLU A 183 2.07 -5.10 -17.82
C GLU A 183 1.04 -4.12 -17.27
N SER A 184 0.36 -4.47 -16.17
CA SER A 184 -0.64 -3.62 -15.50
C SER A 184 -0.04 -2.74 -14.38
N THR A 185 1.29 -2.80 -14.16
CA THR A 185 2.00 -2.02 -13.13
C THR A 185 3.09 -1.15 -13.69
#